data_704467ceaff4eb0c1b292bf78b2786ec
#
_entry.id   704467ceaff4eb0c1b292bf78b2786ec
#
_cell.length_a   1.000
_cell.length_b   1.000
_cell.length_c   1.000
_cell.angle_alpha   90.00
_cell.angle_beta   90.00
_cell.angle_gamma   90.00
#
_symmetry.space_group_name_H-M   'P 1'
#
loop_
_entity.id
_entity.type
_entity.pdbx_description
1 polymer ?
#
loop_
_entity_poly.entity_id
_entity_poly.type
_entity_poly.pdbx_seq_one_letter_code
_entity_poly.pdbx_strand_id
1 'polypeptide(L)'
;MLNTQLAKAHGDFADRNPQSRRHYDEARKFLPGGQTRSVLTHAPYPLAFASGQGATLTDVDGHTYIDFLGDYTAGLLGHSERRVLDRVVLALSRNTSVGGVHPAEATLGRLMCERFGIDRVRFTNSGTEANLLAMTTAVVATGRKKILVFEGGYHGSVFYFANGSAKWNAPFDFVLAPYNDTAAALQVISDNATTLAAVVVEPMLGSGGCIPGSSDFLSKVFDAARNIGAVCIADEVMTSRHGRSGMMQLLGVEADITAFGKYIG
;
A
#
# COMPACT_ATOMS: atom_id res chain seq x y z
N MET A 1 16.19 -28.98 -18.37
CA MET A 1 17.17 -27.85 -18.43
C MET A 1 16.81 -26.74 -17.43
N LEU A 2 15.63 -26.10 -17.49
CA LEU A 2 15.26 -25.00 -16.58
C LEU A 2 15.24 -25.42 -15.10
N ASN A 3 14.62 -26.55 -14.76
CA ASN A 3 14.56 -27.04 -13.38
C ASN A 3 15.94 -27.35 -12.78
N THR A 4 16.88 -27.83 -13.59
CA THR A 4 18.25 -28.11 -13.15
C THR A 4 19.01 -26.82 -12.87
N GLN A 5 18.83 -25.78 -13.72
CA GLN A 5 19.45 -24.48 -13.51
C GLN A 5 18.86 -23.77 -12.27
N LEU A 6 17.55 -23.86 -12.08
CA LEU A 6 16.88 -23.30 -10.90
C LEU A 6 17.37 -24.00 -9.59
N ALA A 7 17.45 -25.33 -9.60
CA ALA A 7 17.97 -26.07 -8.43
C ALA A 7 19.42 -25.68 -8.11
N LYS A 8 20.26 -25.50 -9.14
CA LYS A 8 21.64 -25.01 -8.95
C LYS A 8 21.64 -23.60 -8.34
N ALA A 9 20.84 -22.66 -8.90
CA ALA A 9 20.77 -21.30 -8.39
C ALA A 9 20.30 -21.25 -6.93
N HIS A 10 19.34 -22.09 -6.53
CA HIS A 10 18.91 -22.23 -5.13
C HIS A 10 20.02 -22.79 -4.24
N GLY A 11 20.82 -23.75 -4.73
CA GLY A 11 21.98 -24.27 -4.02
C GLY A 11 23.04 -23.18 -3.80
N ASP A 12 23.45 -22.52 -4.87
CA ASP A 12 24.44 -21.43 -4.82
C ASP A 12 23.98 -20.28 -3.88
N PHE A 13 22.69 -19.96 -3.88
CA PHE A 13 22.11 -18.99 -2.96
C PHE A 13 22.20 -19.47 -1.51
N ALA A 14 21.85 -20.73 -1.25
CA ALA A 14 21.86 -21.31 0.10
C ALA A 14 23.28 -21.36 0.70
N ASP A 15 24.27 -21.72 -0.13
CA ASP A 15 25.69 -21.80 0.28
C ASP A 15 26.25 -20.42 0.64
N ARG A 16 25.78 -19.37 -0.02
CA ARG A 16 26.23 -18.00 0.23
C ARG A 16 25.50 -17.31 1.41
N ASN A 17 24.32 -17.79 1.81
CA ASN A 17 23.47 -17.12 2.78
C ASN A 17 23.08 -18.04 3.97
N PRO A 18 24.06 -18.70 4.66
CA PRO A 18 23.77 -19.65 5.72
C PRO A 18 23.16 -19.02 6.98
N GLN A 19 23.45 -17.75 7.27
CA GLN A 19 22.86 -17.04 8.42
C GLN A 19 21.40 -16.69 8.16
N SER A 20 21.09 -16.17 6.96
CA SER A 20 19.73 -15.89 6.54
C SER A 20 18.87 -17.16 6.60
N ARG A 21 19.41 -18.32 6.21
CA ARG A 21 18.74 -19.60 6.36
C ARG A 21 18.44 -19.93 7.82
N ARG A 22 19.41 -19.77 8.73
CA ARG A 22 19.20 -20.03 10.17
C ARG A 22 18.09 -19.13 10.74
N HIS A 23 18.09 -17.85 10.40
CA HIS A 23 17.04 -16.93 10.81
C HIS A 23 15.67 -17.36 10.29
N TYR A 24 15.58 -17.77 9.03
CA TYR A 24 14.34 -18.26 8.44
C TYR A 24 13.85 -19.53 9.10
N ASP A 25 14.72 -20.52 9.34
CA ASP A 25 14.38 -21.79 9.98
C ASP A 25 13.94 -21.57 11.44
N GLU A 26 14.52 -20.61 12.15
CA GLU A 26 14.07 -20.22 13.48
C GLU A 26 12.72 -19.50 13.45
N ALA A 27 12.56 -18.51 12.55
CA ALA A 27 11.33 -17.73 12.41
C ALA A 27 10.12 -18.61 12.09
N ARG A 28 10.29 -19.65 11.26
CA ARG A 28 9.22 -20.60 10.89
C ARG A 28 8.61 -21.36 12.07
N LYS A 29 9.30 -21.45 13.19
CA LYS A 29 8.77 -22.10 14.40
C LYS A 29 7.65 -21.26 15.05
N PHE A 30 7.65 -19.95 14.83
CA PHE A 30 6.78 -19.01 15.51
C PHE A 30 5.94 -18.14 14.58
N LEU A 31 6.38 -17.98 13.34
CA LEU A 31 5.72 -17.13 12.32
C LEU A 31 5.24 -17.98 11.15
N PRO A 32 3.98 -17.87 10.75
CA PRO A 32 3.47 -18.52 9.55
C PRO A 32 4.31 -18.13 8.32
N GLY A 33 4.94 -19.12 7.66
CA GLY A 33 5.84 -18.89 6.53
C GLY A 33 7.18 -18.23 6.88
N GLY A 34 7.51 -18.08 8.19
CA GLY A 34 8.77 -17.50 8.66
C GLY A 34 8.87 -15.97 8.56
N GLN A 35 7.77 -15.28 8.31
CA GLN A 35 7.71 -13.82 8.16
C GLN A 35 6.32 -13.25 8.47
N THR A 36 6.24 -11.93 8.69
CA THR A 36 4.99 -11.24 9.02
C THR A 36 4.26 -10.67 7.80
N ARG A 37 4.92 -10.64 6.62
CA ARG A 37 4.36 -10.03 5.40
C ARG A 37 4.49 -11.01 4.23
N SER A 38 3.37 -11.43 3.65
CA SER A 38 3.34 -12.40 2.54
C SER A 38 4.18 -12.00 1.33
N VAL A 39 4.32 -10.70 1.07
CA VAL A 39 5.18 -10.16 0.00
C VAL A 39 6.67 -10.46 0.18
N LEU A 40 7.11 -10.87 1.39
CA LEU A 40 8.49 -11.27 1.69
C LEU A 40 8.76 -12.76 1.42
N THR A 41 7.77 -13.50 0.93
CA THR A 41 7.94 -14.92 0.61
C THR A 41 8.76 -15.10 -0.66
N HIS A 42 9.95 -15.64 -0.52
CA HIS A 42 10.87 -15.93 -1.63
C HIS A 42 11.44 -17.35 -1.50
N ALA A 43 11.66 -18.00 -2.65
CA ALA A 43 12.35 -19.29 -2.70
C ALA A 43 13.86 -19.06 -2.94
N PRO A 44 14.73 -19.86 -2.27
CA PRO A 44 14.44 -20.92 -1.31
C PRO A 44 14.05 -20.40 0.08
N TYR A 45 14.44 -19.19 0.46
CA TYR A 45 14.08 -18.42 1.65
C TYR A 45 14.49 -16.95 1.45
N PRO A 46 13.86 -15.98 2.17
CA PRO A 46 14.23 -14.59 2.09
C PRO A 46 15.59 -14.30 2.74
N LEU A 47 16.30 -13.27 2.26
CA LEU A 47 17.44 -12.71 2.96
C LEU A 47 16.99 -12.01 4.25
N ALA A 48 17.79 -12.14 5.30
CA ALA A 48 17.64 -11.37 6.52
C ALA A 48 18.62 -10.19 6.49
N PHE A 49 18.11 -8.95 6.59
CA PHE A 49 18.94 -7.75 6.58
C PHE A 49 19.28 -7.29 8.00
N ALA A 50 20.54 -6.98 8.22
CA ALA A 50 21.08 -6.51 9.50
C ALA A 50 21.05 -4.97 9.60
N SER A 51 21.27 -4.27 8.49
CA SER A 51 21.32 -2.80 8.46
C SER A 51 21.04 -2.23 7.09
N GLY A 52 20.72 -0.92 7.06
CA GLY A 52 20.59 -0.15 5.83
C GLY A 52 21.07 1.27 6.02
N GLN A 53 21.72 1.84 5.01
CA GLN A 53 22.16 3.23 5.00
C GLN A 53 22.09 3.82 3.58
N GLY A 54 21.41 4.95 3.43
CA GLY A 54 21.18 5.54 2.12
C GLY A 54 20.49 4.58 1.16
N ALA A 55 21.14 4.23 0.05
CA ALA A 55 20.64 3.27 -0.93
C ALA A 55 21.21 1.85 -0.75
N THR A 56 21.81 1.55 0.41
CA THR A 56 22.53 0.29 0.61
C THR A 56 21.93 -0.51 1.76
N LEU A 57 21.77 -1.82 1.54
CA LEU A 57 21.40 -2.80 2.56
C LEU A 57 22.55 -3.78 2.80
N THR A 58 22.74 -4.18 4.06
CA THR A 58 23.68 -5.24 4.43
C THR A 58 22.90 -6.37 5.08
N ASP A 59 23.09 -7.60 4.58
CA ASP A 59 22.44 -8.79 5.15
C ASP A 59 23.21 -9.32 6.38
N VAL A 60 22.62 -10.31 7.03
CA VAL A 60 23.23 -10.98 8.22
C VAL A 60 24.43 -11.85 7.85
N ASP A 61 24.63 -12.17 6.60
CA ASP A 61 25.78 -12.90 6.07
C ASP A 61 26.94 -11.95 5.69
N GLY A 62 26.73 -10.61 5.77
CA GLY A 62 27.73 -9.57 5.53
C GLY A 62 27.79 -9.08 4.07
N HIS A 63 26.88 -9.51 3.22
CA HIS A 63 26.84 -9.02 1.85
C HIS A 63 26.13 -7.66 1.76
N THR A 64 26.59 -6.83 0.84
CA THR A 64 26.07 -5.50 0.61
C THR A 64 25.33 -5.43 -0.73
N TYR A 65 24.16 -4.79 -0.73
CA TYR A 65 23.27 -4.68 -1.89
C TYR A 65 22.88 -3.22 -2.11
N ILE A 66 22.75 -2.82 -3.38
CA ILE A 66 22.05 -1.59 -3.73
C ILE A 66 20.54 -1.88 -3.70
N ASP A 67 19.81 -1.11 -2.90
CA ASP A 67 18.37 -1.27 -2.75
C ASP A 67 17.59 -0.56 -3.86
N PHE A 68 17.18 -1.32 -4.88
CA PHE A 68 16.27 -0.84 -5.92
C PHE A 68 14.79 -1.03 -5.58
N LEU A 69 14.48 -1.70 -4.46
CA LEU A 69 13.11 -1.88 -4.00
C LEU A 69 12.60 -0.68 -3.19
N GLY A 70 13.51 0.00 -2.46
CA GLY A 70 13.20 1.17 -1.66
C GLY A 70 12.10 0.91 -0.63
N ASP A 71 12.19 -0.21 0.09
CA ASP A 71 11.18 -0.65 1.07
C ASP A 71 9.75 -0.62 0.49
N TYR A 72 9.58 -1.28 -0.65
CA TYR A 72 8.29 -1.29 -1.40
C TYR A 72 7.75 0.13 -1.63
N THR A 73 8.64 1.04 -2.01
CA THR A 73 8.38 2.46 -2.27
C THR A 73 8.13 3.34 -1.04
N ALA A 74 8.33 2.85 0.18
CA ALA A 74 8.27 3.68 1.39
C ALA A 74 9.58 4.47 1.61
N GLY A 75 10.71 3.93 1.19
CA GLY A 75 12.04 4.48 1.45
C GLY A 75 12.44 5.70 0.62
N LEU A 76 11.59 6.74 0.56
CA LEU A 76 11.86 7.93 -0.24
C LEU A 76 13.14 8.67 0.15
N LEU A 77 13.50 8.66 1.43
CA LEU A 77 14.69 9.35 1.96
C LEU A 77 15.92 8.44 2.04
N GLY A 78 15.78 7.17 1.64
CA GLY A 78 16.78 6.14 1.87
C GLY A 78 16.78 5.62 3.31
N HIS A 79 17.64 4.62 3.56
CA HIS A 79 17.75 4.00 4.86
C HIS A 79 18.51 4.88 5.85
N SER A 80 18.04 4.91 7.09
CA SER A 80 18.74 5.56 8.23
C SER A 80 19.03 7.05 8.02
N GLU A 81 18.09 7.81 7.44
CA GLU A 81 18.24 9.25 7.23
C GLU A 81 18.42 9.95 8.59
N ARG A 82 19.54 10.62 8.76
CA ARG A 82 19.99 11.14 10.05
C ARG A 82 19.03 12.14 10.68
N ARG A 83 18.46 13.05 9.90
CA ARG A 83 17.52 14.07 10.41
C ARG A 83 16.23 13.45 10.94
N VAL A 84 15.77 12.35 10.33
CA VAL A 84 14.59 11.59 10.80
C VAL A 84 14.95 10.86 12.07
N LEU A 85 16.07 10.12 12.09
CA LEU A 85 16.52 9.37 13.27
C LEU A 85 16.68 10.27 14.50
N ASP A 86 17.34 11.44 14.36
CA ASP A 86 17.54 12.36 15.48
C ASP A 86 16.21 12.85 16.05
N ARG A 87 15.19 13.09 15.24
CA ARG A 87 13.84 13.47 15.70
C ARG A 87 13.10 12.33 16.37
N VAL A 88 13.22 11.12 15.83
CA VAL A 88 12.62 9.92 16.44
C VAL A 88 13.22 9.65 17.81
N VAL A 89 14.56 9.65 17.93
CA VAL A 89 15.26 9.47 19.21
C VAL A 89 14.86 10.55 20.23
N LEU A 90 14.79 11.80 19.81
CA LEU A 90 14.36 12.91 20.68
C LEU A 90 12.89 12.72 21.14
N ALA A 91 12.01 12.27 20.29
CA ALA A 91 10.62 12.00 20.66
C ALA A 91 10.52 10.84 21.65
N LEU A 92 11.19 9.72 21.35
CA LEU A 92 11.20 8.54 22.20
C LEU A 92 11.80 8.79 23.59
N SER A 93 12.79 9.71 23.71
CA SER A 93 13.35 10.08 25.01
C SER A 93 12.36 10.78 25.94
N ARG A 94 11.27 11.30 25.43
CA ARG A 94 10.20 11.95 26.22
C ARG A 94 9.10 11.01 26.63
N ASN A 95 8.63 10.21 25.69
CA ASN A 95 7.64 9.14 25.91
C ASN A 95 7.57 8.18 24.71
N THR A 96 7.04 6.99 24.92
CA THR A 96 6.75 6.02 23.86
C THR A 96 5.25 5.91 23.58
N SER A 97 4.41 6.20 24.58
CA SER A 97 2.95 6.20 24.46
C SER A 97 2.35 6.95 25.65
N VAL A 98 1.34 7.74 25.42
CA VAL A 98 0.70 8.57 26.47
C VAL A 98 -0.75 8.17 26.77
N GLY A 99 -1.33 7.22 26.04
CA GLY A 99 -2.72 6.80 26.24
C GLY A 99 -3.74 7.94 26.07
N GLY A 100 -3.38 9.01 25.39
CA GLY A 100 -4.19 10.21 25.19
C GLY A 100 -3.73 11.01 23.97
N VAL A 101 -4.32 12.18 23.76
CA VAL A 101 -3.99 13.06 22.63
C VAL A 101 -2.58 13.63 22.80
N HIS A 102 -1.78 13.57 21.73
CA HIS A 102 -0.44 14.14 21.70
C HIS A 102 -0.38 15.38 20.79
N PRO A 103 0.29 16.48 21.18
CA PRO A 103 0.35 17.71 20.37
C PRO A 103 0.90 17.54 18.95
N ALA A 104 1.74 16.52 18.72
CA ALA A 104 2.27 16.20 17.39
C ALA A 104 1.18 15.78 16.40
N GLU A 105 0.05 15.20 16.88
CA GLU A 105 -1.06 14.78 16.01
C GLU A 105 -1.67 15.99 15.30
N ALA A 106 -1.97 17.06 16.02
CA ALA A 106 -2.51 18.29 15.44
C ALA A 106 -1.55 18.93 14.44
N THR A 107 -0.24 18.92 14.76
CA THR A 107 0.80 19.44 13.87
C THR A 107 0.87 18.62 12.58
N LEU A 108 0.92 17.29 12.68
CA LEU A 108 0.95 16.41 11.51
C LEU A 108 -0.35 16.55 10.71
N GLY A 109 -1.51 16.59 11.38
CA GLY A 109 -2.81 16.79 10.73
C GLY A 109 -2.84 18.05 9.89
N ARG A 110 -2.39 19.19 10.44
CA ARG A 110 -2.28 20.46 9.72
C ARG A 110 -1.36 20.34 8.50
N LEU A 111 -0.16 19.77 8.67
CA LEU A 111 0.80 19.59 7.57
C LEU A 111 0.25 18.72 6.45
N MET A 112 -0.49 17.66 6.78
CA MET A 112 -1.16 16.79 5.79
C MET A 112 -2.24 17.57 5.04
N CYS A 113 -3.10 18.29 5.75
CA CYS A 113 -4.16 19.08 5.11
C CYS A 113 -3.58 20.15 4.19
N GLU A 114 -2.58 20.91 4.64
CA GLU A 114 -1.90 21.95 3.84
C GLU A 114 -1.18 21.36 2.61
N ARG A 115 -0.55 20.19 2.77
CA ARG A 115 0.19 19.55 1.68
C ARG A 115 -0.72 19.02 0.60
N PHE A 116 -1.78 18.30 0.99
CA PHE A 116 -2.63 17.56 0.07
C PHE A 116 -3.92 18.30 -0.33
N GLY A 117 -4.17 19.49 0.24
CA GLY A 117 -5.37 20.26 -0.05
C GLY A 117 -6.65 19.58 0.43
N ILE A 118 -6.59 18.86 1.55
CA ILE A 118 -7.73 18.15 2.15
C ILE A 118 -8.20 18.87 3.41
N ASP A 119 -9.49 18.74 3.73
CA ASP A 119 -10.08 19.43 4.88
C ASP A 119 -9.69 18.80 6.22
N ARG A 120 -9.62 17.48 6.27
CA ARG A 120 -9.37 16.71 7.51
C ARG A 120 -8.63 15.41 7.21
N VAL A 121 -7.89 14.93 8.20
CA VAL A 121 -7.18 13.65 8.14
C VAL A 121 -7.46 12.82 9.38
N ARG A 122 -7.53 11.52 9.21
CA ARG A 122 -7.56 10.51 10.29
C ARG A 122 -6.35 9.61 10.13
N PHE A 123 -5.57 9.47 11.22
CA PHE A 123 -4.40 8.58 11.23
C PHE A 123 -4.78 7.15 11.60
N THR A 124 -4.11 6.20 10.97
CA THR A 124 -4.22 4.75 11.18
C THR A 124 -2.81 4.14 11.19
N ASN A 125 -2.69 2.86 11.53
CA ASN A 125 -1.38 2.20 11.66
C ASN A 125 -0.83 1.64 10.34
N SER A 126 -1.64 1.59 9.31
CA SER A 126 -1.24 1.04 8.00
C SER A 126 -2.15 1.52 6.87
N GLY A 127 -1.67 1.43 5.61
CA GLY A 127 -2.53 1.66 4.44
C GLY A 127 -3.70 0.67 4.35
N THR A 128 -3.52 -0.57 4.82
CA THR A 128 -4.63 -1.55 4.93
C THR A 128 -5.74 -1.03 5.83
N GLU A 129 -5.39 -0.50 7.00
CA GLU A 129 -6.35 0.04 7.96
C GLU A 129 -6.98 1.33 7.44
N ALA A 130 -6.22 2.19 6.76
CA ALA A 130 -6.75 3.39 6.12
C ALA A 130 -7.81 3.05 5.06
N ASN A 131 -7.52 2.12 4.17
CA ASN A 131 -8.46 1.67 3.16
C ASN A 131 -9.68 0.95 3.76
N LEU A 132 -9.48 0.14 4.81
CA LEU A 132 -10.57 -0.46 5.58
C LEU A 132 -11.52 0.60 6.13
N LEU A 133 -10.96 1.64 6.77
CA LEU A 133 -11.73 2.74 7.35
C LEU A 133 -12.46 3.54 6.26
N ALA A 134 -11.78 3.83 5.13
CA ALA A 134 -12.38 4.55 4.00
C ALA A 134 -13.58 3.80 3.41
N MET A 135 -13.42 2.50 3.13
CA MET A 135 -14.50 1.65 2.61
C MET A 135 -15.65 1.50 3.60
N THR A 136 -15.35 1.30 4.89
CA THR A 136 -16.37 1.23 5.95
C THR A 136 -17.14 2.54 6.06
N THR A 137 -16.44 3.68 6.00
CA THR A 137 -17.07 5.01 6.03
C THR A 137 -18.02 5.19 4.86
N ALA A 138 -17.63 4.79 3.65
CA ALA A 138 -18.48 4.86 2.47
C ALA A 138 -19.73 3.97 2.59
N VAL A 139 -19.58 2.74 3.10
CA VAL A 139 -20.71 1.81 3.35
C VAL A 139 -21.70 2.43 4.34
N VAL A 140 -21.20 2.99 5.44
CA VAL A 140 -22.05 3.61 6.47
C VAL A 140 -22.73 4.89 5.95
N ALA A 141 -21.98 5.74 5.24
CA ALA A 141 -22.49 7.01 4.75
C ALA A 141 -23.56 6.85 3.68
N THR A 142 -23.43 5.84 2.81
CA THR A 142 -24.37 5.58 1.70
C THR A 142 -25.52 4.63 2.08
N GLY A 143 -25.37 3.83 3.14
CA GLY A 143 -26.26 2.72 3.47
C GLY A 143 -26.22 1.57 2.47
N ARG A 144 -25.27 1.59 1.52
CA ARG A 144 -25.09 0.58 0.47
C ARG A 144 -23.93 -0.36 0.84
N LYS A 145 -23.76 -1.48 0.11
CA LYS A 145 -22.82 -2.54 0.52
C LYS A 145 -21.71 -2.82 -0.48
N LYS A 146 -21.97 -2.64 -1.78
CA LYS A 146 -21.01 -3.01 -2.81
C LYS A 146 -19.89 -2.00 -2.96
N ILE A 147 -18.71 -2.50 -3.23
CA ILE A 147 -17.50 -1.69 -3.47
C ILE A 147 -16.90 -2.14 -4.80
N LEU A 148 -16.78 -1.20 -5.74
CA LEU A 148 -16.05 -1.45 -6.98
C LEU A 148 -14.56 -1.29 -6.74
N VAL A 149 -13.80 -2.30 -7.15
CA VAL A 149 -12.34 -2.35 -7.15
C VAL A 149 -11.86 -2.83 -8.52
N PHE A 150 -10.57 -2.71 -8.79
CA PHE A 150 -10.03 -3.05 -10.10
C PHE A 150 -9.11 -4.27 -10.04
N GLU A 151 -9.12 -5.06 -11.12
CA GLU A 151 -8.25 -6.23 -11.29
C GLU A 151 -6.78 -5.82 -11.17
N GLY A 152 -6.01 -6.57 -10.40
CA GLY A 152 -4.62 -6.27 -10.09
C GLY A 152 -4.40 -5.24 -8.98
N GLY A 153 -5.48 -4.62 -8.47
CA GLY A 153 -5.40 -3.64 -7.39
C GLY A 153 -4.92 -4.23 -6.06
N TYR A 154 -4.22 -3.40 -5.28
CA TYR A 154 -3.71 -3.77 -3.96
C TYR A 154 -3.96 -2.62 -2.97
N HIS A 155 -4.94 -2.79 -2.10
CA HIS A 155 -5.31 -1.80 -1.08
C HIS A 155 -4.94 -2.25 0.34
N GLY A 156 -4.03 -3.20 0.45
CA GLY A 156 -3.57 -3.77 1.71
C GLY A 156 -3.60 -5.30 1.73
N SER A 157 -3.07 -5.91 2.80
CA SER A 157 -2.86 -7.36 2.90
C SER A 157 -4.14 -8.20 2.82
N VAL A 158 -5.29 -7.60 3.13
CA VAL A 158 -6.63 -8.21 3.06
C VAL A 158 -7.51 -7.56 2.00
N PHE A 159 -6.94 -6.86 1.04
CA PHE A 159 -7.58 -6.20 -0.09
C PHE A 159 -6.69 -6.28 -1.33
N TYR A 160 -6.48 -7.49 -1.83
CA TYR A 160 -5.65 -7.76 -2.99
C TYR A 160 -6.46 -8.44 -4.09
N PHE A 161 -6.47 -7.85 -5.28
CA PHE A 161 -7.36 -8.22 -6.38
C PHE A 161 -6.62 -8.76 -7.61
N ALA A 162 -5.40 -9.26 -7.45
CA ALA A 162 -4.72 -10.04 -8.46
C ALA A 162 -5.30 -11.46 -8.56
N ASN A 163 -5.03 -12.15 -9.66
CA ASN A 163 -5.55 -13.48 -9.98
C ASN A 163 -5.51 -14.44 -8.76
N GLY A 164 -6.68 -14.90 -8.33
CA GLY A 164 -6.82 -15.92 -7.29
C GLY A 164 -6.65 -15.47 -5.84
N SER A 165 -6.30 -14.20 -5.58
CA SER A 165 -6.08 -13.68 -4.22
C SER A 165 -7.36 -13.31 -3.48
N ALA A 166 -8.50 -13.19 -4.16
CA ALA A 166 -9.78 -12.73 -3.59
C ALA A 166 -10.27 -13.53 -2.37
N LYS A 167 -9.84 -14.78 -2.22
CA LYS A 167 -10.22 -15.66 -1.10
C LYS A 167 -9.75 -15.19 0.27
N TRP A 168 -8.73 -14.32 0.31
CA TRP A 168 -8.14 -13.79 1.54
C TRP A 168 -8.59 -12.37 1.87
N ASN A 169 -9.45 -11.78 1.02
CA ASN A 169 -9.94 -10.43 1.24
C ASN A 169 -10.98 -10.38 2.36
N ALA A 170 -11.00 -9.27 3.09
CA ALA A 170 -12.03 -8.99 4.07
C ALA A 170 -13.42 -9.04 3.39
N PRO A 171 -14.48 -9.48 4.11
CA PRO A 171 -15.76 -9.86 3.53
C PRO A 171 -16.67 -8.67 3.18
N PHE A 172 -16.15 -7.70 2.42
CA PHE A 172 -16.99 -6.73 1.73
C PHE A 172 -17.61 -7.33 0.47
N ASP A 173 -18.70 -6.78 0.02
CA ASP A 173 -19.34 -7.16 -1.24
C ASP A 173 -18.61 -6.46 -2.42
N PHE A 174 -17.49 -7.05 -2.85
CA PHE A 174 -16.70 -6.50 -3.94
C PHE A 174 -17.23 -6.85 -5.31
N VAL A 175 -17.28 -5.86 -6.19
CA VAL A 175 -17.44 -6.03 -7.64
C VAL A 175 -16.14 -5.58 -8.34
N LEU A 176 -15.75 -6.29 -9.40
CA LEU A 176 -14.49 -6.05 -10.09
C LEU A 176 -14.73 -5.50 -11.49
N ALA A 177 -13.82 -4.62 -11.93
CA ALA A 177 -13.71 -4.20 -13.33
C ALA A 177 -12.25 -4.27 -13.78
N PRO A 178 -11.97 -4.46 -15.07
CA PRO A 178 -10.63 -4.33 -15.62
C PRO A 178 -10.10 -2.90 -15.45
N TYR A 179 -8.82 -2.78 -15.08
CA TYR A 179 -8.18 -1.48 -14.95
C TYR A 179 -7.91 -0.85 -16.32
N ASN A 180 -8.13 0.45 -16.45
CA ASN A 180 -8.05 1.22 -17.71
C ASN A 180 -9.09 0.81 -18.78
N ASP A 181 -10.06 -0.03 -18.48
CA ASP A 181 -11.21 -0.28 -19.34
C ASP A 181 -12.40 0.59 -18.87
N THR A 182 -12.49 1.78 -19.43
CA THR A 182 -13.55 2.74 -19.09
C THR A 182 -14.94 2.17 -19.35
N ALA A 183 -15.15 1.49 -20.48
CA ALA A 183 -16.47 0.97 -20.85
C ALA A 183 -16.95 -0.11 -19.87
N ALA A 184 -16.07 -1.05 -19.54
CA ALA A 184 -16.38 -2.10 -18.57
C ALA A 184 -16.64 -1.52 -17.16
N ALA A 185 -15.83 -0.55 -16.72
CA ALA A 185 -16.01 0.10 -15.42
C ALA A 185 -17.35 0.84 -15.33
N LEU A 186 -17.72 1.61 -16.35
CA LEU A 186 -19.01 2.31 -16.41
C LEU A 186 -20.20 1.35 -16.43
N GLN A 187 -20.07 0.22 -17.11
CA GLN A 187 -21.13 -0.81 -17.12
C GLN A 187 -21.32 -1.40 -15.71
N VAL A 188 -20.21 -1.76 -15.00
CA VAL A 188 -20.30 -2.26 -13.63
C VAL A 188 -20.93 -1.23 -12.69
N ILE A 189 -20.61 0.06 -12.82
CA ILE A 189 -21.21 1.14 -12.04
C ILE A 189 -22.72 1.23 -12.32
N SER A 190 -23.12 1.21 -13.59
CA SER A 190 -24.52 1.25 -14.00
C SER A 190 -25.31 0.07 -13.46
N ASP A 191 -24.79 -1.15 -13.59
CA ASP A 191 -25.45 -2.38 -13.15
C ASP A 191 -25.65 -2.45 -11.63
N ASN A 192 -24.84 -1.66 -10.88
CA ASN A 192 -24.87 -1.62 -9.42
C ASN A 192 -25.33 -0.25 -8.87
N ALA A 193 -25.96 0.61 -9.67
CA ALA A 193 -26.23 2.00 -9.32
C ALA A 193 -26.97 2.20 -7.98
N THR A 194 -27.83 1.28 -7.57
CA THR A 194 -28.59 1.36 -6.30
C THR A 194 -27.88 0.68 -5.11
N THR A 195 -26.83 -0.09 -5.35
CA THR A 195 -26.16 -0.90 -4.33
C THR A 195 -24.70 -0.55 -4.11
N LEU A 196 -24.09 0.21 -5.03
CA LEU A 196 -22.68 0.61 -4.98
C LEU A 196 -22.46 1.71 -3.95
N ALA A 197 -21.69 1.40 -2.92
CA ALA A 197 -21.30 2.33 -1.85
C ALA A 197 -20.10 3.18 -2.26
N ALA A 198 -19.12 2.55 -2.90
CA ALA A 198 -17.87 3.22 -3.26
C ALA A 198 -17.21 2.63 -4.51
N VAL A 199 -16.38 3.45 -5.12
CA VAL A 199 -15.34 3.04 -6.07
C VAL A 199 -13.99 3.30 -5.42
N VAL A 200 -13.13 2.27 -5.36
CA VAL A 200 -11.76 2.38 -4.84
C VAL A 200 -10.77 2.16 -5.98
N VAL A 201 -9.87 3.11 -6.19
CA VAL A 201 -8.90 3.03 -7.28
C VAL A 201 -7.52 3.50 -6.83
N GLU A 202 -6.47 2.80 -7.29
CA GLU A 202 -5.12 3.35 -7.28
C GLU A 202 -4.93 4.24 -8.53
N PRO A 203 -4.40 5.46 -8.44
CA PRO A 203 -4.07 6.27 -9.63
C PRO A 203 -3.04 5.59 -10.53
N MET A 204 -2.24 4.72 -9.98
CA MET A 204 -1.34 3.79 -10.66
C MET A 204 -1.34 2.47 -9.90
N LEU A 205 -1.68 1.37 -10.57
CA LEU A 205 -1.58 0.04 -9.97
C LEU A 205 -0.13 -0.24 -9.54
N GLY A 206 0.14 -0.18 -8.23
CA GLY A 206 1.48 -0.39 -7.72
C GLY A 206 1.91 -1.85 -7.84
N SER A 207 1.25 -2.72 -7.12
CA SER A 207 1.49 -4.17 -7.13
C SER A 207 1.17 -4.82 -8.47
N GLY A 208 0.26 -4.24 -9.23
CA GLY A 208 -0.17 -4.72 -10.54
C GLY A 208 0.84 -4.44 -11.69
N GLY A 209 2.01 -3.89 -11.39
CA GLY A 209 3.08 -3.67 -12.38
C GLY A 209 3.36 -2.20 -12.70
N CYS A 210 3.07 -1.29 -11.81
CA CYS A 210 3.24 0.16 -11.96
C CYS A 210 2.51 0.71 -13.21
N ILE A 211 1.27 0.25 -13.42
CA ILE A 211 0.44 0.64 -14.57
C ILE A 211 -0.32 1.92 -14.23
N PRO A 212 -0.03 3.07 -14.85
CA PRO A 212 -0.76 4.30 -14.58
C PRO A 212 -2.19 4.24 -15.14
N GLY A 213 -3.14 4.76 -14.38
CA GLY A 213 -4.48 5.06 -14.86
C GLY A 213 -4.45 6.28 -15.79
N SER A 214 -5.17 6.25 -16.90
CA SER A 214 -5.35 7.44 -17.70
C SER A 214 -6.25 8.45 -16.99
N SER A 215 -5.97 9.74 -17.16
CA SER A 215 -6.82 10.81 -16.59
C SER A 215 -8.28 10.66 -17.05
N ASP A 216 -8.51 10.32 -18.32
CA ASP A 216 -9.84 10.08 -18.89
C ASP A 216 -10.57 8.92 -18.18
N PHE A 217 -9.87 7.80 -17.95
CA PHE A 217 -10.42 6.65 -17.23
C PHE A 217 -10.82 7.04 -15.79
N LEU A 218 -9.89 7.63 -15.05
CA LEU A 218 -10.11 7.98 -13.64
C LEU A 218 -11.23 9.02 -13.48
N SER A 219 -11.25 10.05 -14.34
CA SER A 219 -12.28 11.08 -14.32
C SER A 219 -13.66 10.49 -14.61
N LYS A 220 -13.80 9.75 -15.72
CA LYS A 220 -15.10 9.16 -16.11
C LYS A 220 -15.63 8.17 -15.07
N VAL A 221 -14.77 7.38 -14.48
CA VAL A 221 -15.14 6.41 -13.42
C VAL A 221 -15.65 7.16 -12.19
N PHE A 222 -14.96 8.20 -11.72
CA PHE A 222 -15.40 8.97 -10.55
C PHE A 222 -16.63 9.82 -10.85
N ASP A 223 -16.74 10.41 -12.02
CA ASP A 223 -17.94 11.13 -12.42
C ASP A 223 -19.19 10.22 -12.44
N ALA A 224 -19.05 9.02 -13.00
CA ALA A 224 -20.13 8.04 -12.99
C ALA A 224 -20.50 7.58 -11.57
N ALA A 225 -19.50 7.37 -10.70
CA ALA A 225 -19.73 7.02 -9.31
C ALA A 225 -20.49 8.12 -8.56
N ARG A 226 -20.07 9.39 -8.69
CA ARG A 226 -20.76 10.55 -8.10
C ARG A 226 -22.19 10.70 -8.59
N ASN A 227 -22.43 10.49 -9.87
CA ASN A 227 -23.77 10.62 -10.47
C ASN A 227 -24.79 9.65 -9.85
N ILE A 228 -24.34 8.51 -9.32
CA ILE A 228 -25.19 7.53 -8.60
C ILE A 228 -25.11 7.69 -7.08
N GLY A 229 -24.34 8.66 -6.57
CA GLY A 229 -24.14 8.90 -5.12
C GLY A 229 -23.24 7.88 -4.45
N ALA A 230 -22.34 7.22 -5.18
CA ALA A 230 -21.28 6.40 -4.61
C ALA A 230 -20.06 7.25 -4.24
N VAL A 231 -19.34 6.86 -3.20
CA VAL A 231 -18.14 7.57 -2.71
C VAL A 231 -16.92 7.23 -3.57
N CYS A 232 -16.17 8.23 -4.00
CA CYS A 232 -14.93 8.10 -4.75
C CYS A 232 -13.74 8.04 -3.80
N ILE A 233 -13.08 6.89 -3.73
CA ILE A 233 -11.92 6.63 -2.86
C ILE A 233 -10.67 6.48 -3.73
N ALA A 234 -9.68 7.35 -3.53
CA ALA A 234 -8.36 7.22 -4.14
C ALA A 234 -7.37 6.58 -3.16
N ASP A 235 -6.77 5.47 -3.55
CA ASP A 235 -5.64 4.90 -2.83
C ASP A 235 -4.34 5.49 -3.36
N GLU A 236 -3.88 6.54 -2.70
CA GLU A 236 -2.61 7.20 -2.98
C GLU A 236 -1.50 6.80 -1.99
N VAL A 237 -1.63 5.66 -1.34
CA VAL A 237 -0.58 5.13 -0.45
C VAL A 237 0.77 5.08 -1.15
N MET A 238 0.82 4.74 -2.44
CA MET A 238 2.04 4.75 -3.23
C MET A 238 2.26 6.06 -3.99
N THR A 239 1.22 6.65 -4.54
CA THR A 239 1.30 7.72 -5.54
C THR A 239 1.26 9.14 -4.98
N SER A 240 0.97 9.33 -3.70
CA SER A 240 0.94 10.64 -3.04
C SER A 240 2.27 11.42 -3.07
N ARG A 241 3.37 10.74 -3.43
CA ARG A 241 4.69 11.36 -3.66
C ARG A 241 4.82 12.09 -4.98
N HIS A 242 3.95 11.80 -5.94
CA HIS A 242 3.96 12.45 -7.25
C HIS A 242 3.34 13.84 -7.14
N GLY A 243 4.21 14.85 -7.07
CA GLY A 243 3.79 16.23 -6.88
C GLY A 243 3.47 16.61 -5.42
N ARG A 244 3.09 17.87 -5.20
CA ARG A 244 2.80 18.40 -3.87
C ARG A 244 1.53 17.78 -3.28
N SER A 245 0.51 17.61 -4.09
CA SER A 245 -0.83 17.20 -3.63
C SER A 245 -1.23 15.80 -4.09
N GLY A 246 -0.27 14.98 -4.54
CA GLY A 246 -0.50 13.61 -5.00
C GLY A 246 -0.76 13.49 -6.49
N MET A 247 -0.90 12.25 -6.97
CA MET A 247 -1.07 11.95 -8.39
C MET A 247 -2.49 12.30 -8.89
N MET A 248 -3.53 12.09 -8.09
CA MET A 248 -4.90 12.40 -8.49
C MET A 248 -5.04 13.88 -8.84
N GLN A 249 -4.48 14.77 -8.01
CA GLN A 249 -4.52 16.20 -8.31
C GLN A 249 -3.71 16.57 -9.56
N LEU A 250 -2.56 15.93 -9.81
CA LEU A 250 -1.80 16.12 -11.04
C LEU A 250 -2.60 15.72 -12.30
N LEU A 251 -3.48 14.73 -12.16
CA LEU A 251 -4.35 14.25 -13.23
C LEU A 251 -5.67 15.08 -13.35
N GLY A 252 -5.87 16.05 -12.45
CA GLY A 252 -7.09 16.87 -12.41
C GLY A 252 -8.33 16.11 -11.95
N VAL A 253 -8.16 15.06 -11.17
CA VAL A 253 -9.26 14.21 -10.66
C VAL A 253 -9.35 14.34 -9.14
N GLU A 254 -10.52 14.67 -8.64
CA GLU A 254 -10.79 14.80 -7.21
C GLU A 254 -11.39 13.51 -6.64
N ALA A 255 -11.01 13.16 -5.41
CA ALA A 255 -11.58 12.06 -4.64
C ALA A 255 -12.31 12.59 -3.41
N ASP A 256 -13.35 11.88 -2.95
CA ASP A 256 -14.05 12.22 -1.71
C ASP A 256 -13.26 11.79 -0.48
N ILE A 257 -12.53 10.67 -0.60
CA ILE A 257 -11.63 10.15 0.43
C ILE A 257 -10.32 9.72 -0.25
N THR A 258 -9.20 10.06 0.36
CA THR A 258 -7.87 9.62 -0.11
C THR A 258 -7.11 8.89 1.00
N ALA A 259 -6.63 7.69 0.69
CA ALA A 259 -5.73 6.95 1.57
C ALA A 259 -4.27 7.30 1.26
N PHE A 260 -3.51 7.64 2.31
CA PHE A 260 -2.08 7.96 2.24
C PHE A 260 -1.27 6.95 3.07
N GLY A 261 0.04 6.87 2.82
CA GLY A 261 0.93 6.00 3.58
C GLY A 261 2.35 5.95 3.01
N LYS A 262 3.05 4.84 3.26
CA LYS A 262 4.42 4.62 2.78
C LYS A 262 5.40 5.64 3.39
N TYR A 263 5.95 6.54 2.56
CA TYR A 263 6.96 7.52 2.95
C TYR A 263 6.49 8.56 4.00
N ILE A 264 5.21 8.60 4.30
CA ILE A 264 4.66 9.54 5.30
C ILE A 264 4.95 9.06 6.72
N GLY A 265 5.14 7.74 6.92
CA GLY A 265 5.45 7.12 8.21
C GLY A 265 4.53 5.99 8.58
#